data_aa3b9a95131e3184aef67ffca700a84a
#
_entry.id   aa3b9a95131e3184aef67ffca700a84a
#
_cell.length_a   1.000
_cell.length_b   1.000
_cell.length_c   1.000
_cell.angle_alpha   90.00
_cell.angle_beta   90.00
_cell.angle_gamma   90.00
#
_symmetry.space_group_name_H-M   'P 1'
#
loop_
_entity.id
_entity.type
_entity.pdbx_description
1 polymer ?
#
loop_
_entity_poly.entity_id
_entity_poly.type
_entity_poly.pdbx_seq_one_letter_code
_entity_poly.pdbx_strand_id
1 'polypeptide(L)'
;YWNVIKRRNPQLSTICRQLKLTAKDGKRYLTDVVDEEGVNTVIAVIPSKKSLVFDKWLKGIGTSIDEKSKQKAYELFESGLINDIEVGTVKGLQQIHSYIFGGLYDFAGKIRSMNIAKGGFAFAPAMYLRENLELIEKMPEDTIENIVKKYVEMNVAHPFMEGNGRATRIWLDLILKSNLHTCTDWSRINKREYLDAMKESPVDSS
;
A
#
# COMPACT_ATOMS: atom_id res chain seq x y z
N TYR A 1 -6.83 -26.67 -27.13
CA TYR A 1 -5.58 -26.85 -26.36
C TYR A 1 -5.82 -26.89 -24.84
N TRP A 2 -6.51 -25.90 -24.23
CA TRP A 2 -6.78 -25.85 -22.81
C TRP A 2 -7.56 -27.09 -22.28
N ASN A 3 -8.60 -27.49 -22.96
CA ASN A 3 -9.38 -28.68 -22.61
C ASN A 3 -8.56 -30.00 -22.66
N VAL A 4 -7.52 -30.05 -23.50
CA VAL A 4 -6.60 -31.21 -23.57
C VAL A 4 -5.70 -31.21 -22.32
N ILE A 5 -5.21 -30.04 -21.90
CA ILE A 5 -4.39 -29.90 -20.70
C ILE A 5 -5.19 -30.30 -19.47
N LYS A 6 -6.43 -29.81 -19.30
CA LYS A 6 -7.31 -30.20 -18.19
C LYS A 6 -7.57 -31.71 -18.14
N ARG A 7 -7.80 -32.36 -19.28
CA ARG A 7 -7.99 -33.82 -19.34
C ARG A 7 -6.75 -34.60 -18.91
N ARG A 8 -5.56 -34.10 -19.23
CA ARG A 8 -4.29 -34.74 -18.84
C ARG A 8 -3.89 -34.45 -17.40
N ASN A 9 -4.46 -33.43 -16.79
CA ASN A 9 -4.14 -32.96 -15.44
C ASN A 9 -5.44 -32.72 -14.66
N PRO A 10 -6.08 -33.78 -14.11
CA PRO A 10 -7.38 -33.70 -13.44
C PRO A 10 -7.41 -32.68 -12.28
N GLN A 11 -6.27 -32.46 -11.60
CA GLN A 11 -6.11 -31.48 -10.52
C GLN A 11 -6.44 -30.04 -10.97
N LEU A 12 -6.33 -29.72 -12.26
CA LEU A 12 -6.71 -28.40 -12.78
C LEU A 12 -8.22 -28.15 -12.67
N SER A 13 -9.03 -29.20 -12.72
CA SER A 13 -10.48 -29.08 -12.59
C SER A 13 -10.92 -28.71 -11.18
N THR A 14 -10.12 -29.00 -10.17
CA THR A 14 -10.42 -28.67 -8.77
C THR A 14 -10.04 -27.25 -8.40
N ILE A 15 -9.03 -26.68 -9.04
CA ILE A 15 -8.55 -25.31 -8.79
C ILE A 15 -9.19 -24.26 -9.71
N CYS A 16 -9.73 -24.68 -10.88
CA CYS A 16 -10.39 -23.77 -11.81
C CYS A 16 -11.86 -23.54 -11.42
N ARG A 17 -12.25 -22.27 -11.36
CA ARG A 17 -13.65 -21.85 -11.24
C ARG A 17 -14.11 -21.24 -12.56
N GLN A 18 -15.40 -21.32 -12.85
CA GLN A 18 -15.97 -20.68 -14.04
C GLN A 18 -16.70 -19.40 -13.68
N LEU A 19 -16.28 -18.29 -14.29
CA LEU A 19 -16.94 -17.00 -14.19
C LEU A 19 -17.39 -16.50 -15.55
N LYS A 20 -18.55 -15.81 -15.57
CA LYS A 20 -18.99 -15.09 -16.77
C LYS A 20 -18.25 -13.75 -16.86
N LEU A 21 -17.24 -13.68 -17.70
CA LEU A 21 -16.44 -12.47 -17.95
C LEU A 21 -16.86 -11.81 -19.27
N THR A 22 -16.82 -10.47 -19.29
CA THR A 22 -17.10 -9.71 -20.51
C THR A 22 -15.83 -9.63 -21.36
N ALA A 23 -15.91 -10.09 -22.61
CA ALA A 23 -14.82 -10.02 -23.57
C ALA A 23 -14.78 -8.65 -24.29
N LYS A 24 -13.72 -8.43 -25.10
CA LYS A 24 -13.54 -7.18 -25.87
C LYS A 24 -14.68 -6.90 -26.88
N ASP A 25 -15.42 -7.92 -27.28
CA ASP A 25 -16.58 -7.81 -28.16
C ASP A 25 -17.88 -7.43 -27.42
N GLY A 26 -17.80 -7.15 -26.12
CA GLY A 26 -18.94 -6.80 -25.26
C GLY A 26 -19.79 -7.99 -24.82
N LYS A 27 -19.52 -9.22 -25.29
CA LYS A 27 -20.27 -10.43 -24.92
C LYS A 27 -19.69 -11.07 -23.67
N ARG A 28 -20.53 -11.79 -22.96
CA ARG A 28 -20.14 -12.51 -21.72
C ARG A 28 -19.93 -13.99 -22.01
N TYR A 29 -18.72 -14.47 -21.68
CA TYR A 29 -18.33 -15.87 -21.85
C TYR A 29 -18.02 -16.51 -20.50
N LEU A 30 -18.36 -17.80 -20.37
CA LEU A 30 -17.87 -18.64 -19.27
C LEU A 30 -16.36 -18.84 -19.48
N THR A 31 -15.59 -18.36 -18.52
CA THR A 31 -14.12 -18.37 -18.57
C THR A 31 -13.61 -19.09 -17.33
N ASP A 32 -12.68 -20.01 -17.54
CA ASP A 32 -11.98 -20.64 -16.41
C ASP A 32 -11.06 -19.62 -15.76
N VAL A 33 -11.16 -19.46 -14.46
CA VAL A 33 -10.33 -18.58 -13.63
C VAL A 33 -9.71 -19.37 -12.49
N VAL A 34 -8.55 -18.95 -12.05
CA VAL A 34 -7.82 -19.51 -10.93
C VAL A 34 -7.35 -18.36 -10.03
N ASP A 35 -7.09 -18.65 -8.76
CA ASP A 35 -6.39 -17.74 -7.87
C ASP A 35 -4.86 -17.75 -8.13
N GLU A 36 -4.11 -16.98 -7.37
CA GLU A 36 -2.66 -16.82 -7.54
C GLU A 36 -1.91 -18.16 -7.38
N GLU A 37 -2.34 -19.00 -6.43
CA GLU A 37 -1.75 -20.31 -6.21
C GLU A 37 -2.08 -21.28 -7.37
N GLY A 38 -3.30 -21.23 -7.86
CA GLY A 38 -3.77 -22.00 -9.02
C GLY A 38 -3.03 -21.63 -10.30
N VAL A 39 -2.63 -20.38 -10.48
CA VAL A 39 -1.83 -19.95 -11.66
C VAL A 39 -0.48 -20.67 -11.68
N ASN A 40 0.23 -20.79 -10.56
CA ASN A 40 1.49 -21.52 -10.48
C ASN A 40 1.33 -22.99 -10.85
N THR A 41 0.24 -23.63 -10.40
CA THR A 41 -0.10 -25.00 -10.77
C THR A 41 -0.38 -25.13 -12.25
N VAL A 42 -1.10 -24.19 -12.87
CA VAL A 42 -1.36 -24.14 -14.31
C VAL A 42 -0.06 -24.03 -15.10
N ILE A 43 0.85 -23.15 -14.70
CA ILE A 43 2.15 -22.95 -15.39
C ILE A 43 2.99 -24.21 -15.35
N ALA A 44 3.03 -24.89 -14.20
CA ALA A 44 3.84 -26.10 -14.02
C ALA A 44 3.43 -27.26 -14.97
N VAL A 45 2.17 -27.31 -15.39
CA VAL A 45 1.65 -28.39 -16.27
C VAL A 45 1.60 -28.01 -17.75
N ILE A 46 1.92 -26.76 -18.11
CA ILE A 46 1.98 -26.34 -19.53
C ILE A 46 3.33 -26.77 -20.14
N PRO A 47 3.37 -27.74 -21.08
CA PRO A 47 4.61 -28.23 -21.68
C PRO A 47 5.09 -27.26 -22.79
N SER A 48 5.53 -26.07 -22.40
CA SER A 48 5.99 -25.06 -23.35
C SER A 48 7.16 -24.26 -22.81
N LYS A 49 8.18 -24.01 -23.64
CA LYS A 49 9.26 -23.06 -23.29
C LYS A 49 8.74 -21.64 -22.94
N LYS A 50 7.55 -21.30 -23.45
CA LYS A 50 6.90 -20.03 -23.13
C LYS A 50 6.34 -19.99 -21.70
N SER A 51 6.13 -21.15 -21.04
CA SER A 51 5.70 -21.18 -19.64
C SER A 51 6.75 -20.55 -18.72
N LEU A 52 8.04 -20.72 -18.99
CA LEU A 52 9.13 -20.08 -18.26
C LEU A 52 9.14 -18.55 -18.43
N VAL A 53 8.80 -18.06 -19.62
CA VAL A 53 8.70 -16.62 -19.90
C VAL A 53 7.47 -16.04 -19.19
N PHE A 54 6.37 -16.80 -19.19
CA PHE A 54 5.14 -16.43 -18.51
C PHE A 54 5.30 -16.47 -16.99
N ASP A 55 6.00 -17.47 -16.45
CA ASP A 55 6.34 -17.55 -15.03
C ASP A 55 7.20 -16.35 -14.58
N LYS A 56 8.23 -15.99 -15.36
CA LYS A 56 9.03 -14.77 -15.10
C LYS A 56 8.20 -13.50 -15.21
N TRP A 57 7.29 -13.42 -16.17
CA TRP A 57 6.39 -12.28 -16.32
C TRP A 57 5.38 -12.22 -15.17
N LEU A 58 4.83 -13.34 -14.73
CA LEU A 58 3.93 -13.45 -13.59
C LEU A 58 4.63 -13.11 -12.26
N LYS A 59 5.84 -13.60 -12.06
CA LYS A 59 6.71 -13.21 -10.92
C LYS A 59 7.07 -11.72 -10.99
N GLY A 60 7.18 -11.14 -12.17
CA GLY A 60 7.32 -9.70 -12.39
C GLY A 60 6.03 -8.90 -12.15
N ILE A 61 4.84 -9.50 -12.40
CA ILE A 61 3.52 -8.96 -12.03
C ILE A 61 3.23 -9.22 -10.56
N GLY A 62 3.67 -10.36 -10.03
CA GLY A 62 3.47 -10.82 -8.66
C GLY A 62 4.34 -10.12 -7.61
N THR A 63 5.26 -9.22 -7.99
CA THR A 63 5.70 -8.18 -7.07
C THR A 63 4.54 -7.21 -6.91
N SER A 64 3.68 -7.49 -5.95
CA SER A 64 2.56 -6.63 -5.60
C SER A 64 3.05 -5.19 -5.41
N ILE A 65 2.20 -4.21 -5.64
CA ILE A 65 2.54 -2.81 -5.31
C ILE A 65 3.07 -2.73 -3.87
N ASP A 66 2.56 -3.61 -3.00
CA ASP A 66 3.03 -3.75 -1.62
C ASP A 66 4.51 -4.13 -1.54
N GLU A 67 4.96 -5.14 -2.25
CA GLU A 67 6.36 -5.58 -2.27
C GLU A 67 7.28 -4.56 -2.94
N LYS A 68 6.89 -4.03 -4.10
CA LYS A 68 7.66 -3.00 -4.80
C LYS A 68 7.84 -1.75 -3.95
N SER A 69 6.79 -1.31 -3.28
CA SER A 69 6.87 -0.13 -2.42
C SER A 69 7.62 -0.39 -1.12
N LYS A 70 7.64 -1.63 -0.60
CA LYS A 70 8.55 -2.04 0.50
C LYS A 70 10.00 -1.95 0.05
N GLN A 71 10.33 -2.53 -1.11
CA GLN A 71 11.68 -2.47 -1.64
C GLN A 71 12.14 -1.02 -1.82
N LYS A 72 11.31 -0.16 -2.43
CA LYS A 72 11.61 1.26 -2.57
C LYS A 72 11.80 1.98 -1.22
N ALA A 73 11.06 1.56 -0.19
CA ALA A 73 11.27 2.09 1.16
C ALA A 73 12.67 1.72 1.69
N TYR A 74 13.13 0.47 1.52
CA TYR A 74 14.51 0.10 1.86
C TYR A 74 15.54 0.88 1.06
N GLU A 75 15.35 1.01 -0.26
CA GLU A 75 16.24 1.77 -1.14
C GLU A 75 16.31 3.25 -0.73
N LEU A 76 15.23 3.86 -0.25
CA LEU A 76 15.21 5.23 0.27
C LEU A 76 16.16 5.42 1.46
N PHE A 77 16.24 4.42 2.36
CA PHE A 77 17.16 4.45 3.48
C PHE A 77 18.60 4.10 3.07
N GLU A 78 18.79 3.06 2.28
CA GLU A 78 20.13 2.58 1.85
C GLU A 78 20.86 3.59 0.97
N SER A 79 20.14 4.29 0.09
CA SER A 79 20.72 5.32 -0.78
C SER A 79 21.10 6.61 -0.03
N GLY A 80 20.61 6.78 1.19
CA GLY A 80 20.78 8.01 1.96
C GLY A 80 19.86 9.17 1.53
N LEU A 81 19.03 9.01 0.50
CA LEU A 81 18.06 10.02 0.05
C LEU A 81 17.02 10.38 1.14
N ILE A 82 16.86 9.51 2.14
CA ILE A 82 16.02 9.78 3.31
C ILE A 82 16.47 11.05 4.05
N ASN A 83 17.73 11.43 3.98
CA ASN A 83 18.29 12.60 4.65
C ASN A 83 17.94 13.93 3.94
N ASP A 84 17.48 13.86 2.69
CA ASP A 84 17.04 15.04 1.89
C ASP A 84 15.53 15.32 2.08
N ILE A 85 14.83 14.49 2.86
CA ILE A 85 13.41 14.66 3.13
C ILE A 85 13.19 15.77 4.17
N GLU A 86 12.23 16.66 3.90
CA GLU A 86 11.84 17.72 4.85
C GLU A 86 11.10 17.12 6.04
N VAL A 87 11.77 17.03 7.19
CA VAL A 87 11.24 16.39 8.39
C VAL A 87 10.04 17.16 8.95
N GLY A 88 9.00 16.44 9.39
CA GLY A 88 7.83 17.00 10.07
C GLY A 88 6.85 17.78 9.18
N THR A 89 7.19 18.00 7.90
CA THR A 89 6.36 18.78 6.98
C THR A 89 5.45 17.92 6.11
N VAL A 90 4.37 18.52 5.61
CA VAL A 90 3.50 17.90 4.60
C VAL A 90 4.28 17.63 3.32
N LYS A 91 5.18 18.54 2.95
CA LYS A 91 6.04 18.36 1.78
C LYS A 91 6.96 17.15 1.94
N GLY A 92 7.55 16.94 3.12
CA GLY A 92 8.35 15.76 3.40
C GLY A 92 7.55 14.47 3.29
N LEU A 93 6.32 14.45 3.79
CA LEU A 93 5.41 13.31 3.62
C LEU A 93 5.09 13.04 2.14
N GLN A 94 4.91 14.08 1.32
CA GLN A 94 4.73 13.97 -0.13
C GLN A 94 5.99 13.45 -0.83
N GLN A 95 7.18 13.87 -0.42
CA GLN A 95 8.47 13.36 -0.92
C GLN A 95 8.60 11.85 -0.67
N ILE A 96 8.34 11.41 0.57
CA ILE A 96 8.33 9.98 0.93
C ILE A 96 7.35 9.21 0.04
N HIS A 97 6.09 9.66 -0.02
CA HIS A 97 5.06 8.99 -0.81
C HIS A 97 5.40 8.96 -2.30
N SER A 98 5.92 10.06 -2.83
CA SER A 98 6.37 10.15 -4.23
C SER A 98 7.48 9.15 -4.53
N TYR A 99 8.44 8.98 -3.62
CA TYR A 99 9.55 8.05 -3.81
C TYR A 99 9.06 6.59 -3.78
N ILE A 100 8.36 6.20 -2.72
CA ILE A 100 7.98 4.79 -2.52
C ILE A 100 6.89 4.29 -3.47
N PHE A 101 6.07 5.20 -4.00
CA PHE A 101 4.97 4.85 -4.91
C PHE A 101 5.15 5.40 -6.34
N GLY A 102 6.23 6.13 -6.62
CA GLY A 102 6.56 6.63 -7.95
C GLY A 102 6.67 5.49 -8.98
N GLY A 103 5.95 5.62 -10.10
CA GLY A 103 5.84 4.55 -11.11
C GLY A 103 4.94 3.37 -10.71
N LEU A 104 4.34 3.38 -9.50
CA LEU A 104 3.35 2.39 -9.04
C LEU A 104 1.95 2.97 -9.04
N TYR A 105 1.83 4.27 -8.75
CA TYR A 105 0.58 5.03 -8.80
C TYR A 105 0.77 6.36 -9.51
N ASP A 106 -0.18 6.75 -10.36
CA ASP A 106 -0.17 8.06 -11.06
C ASP A 106 -0.36 9.25 -10.11
N PHE A 107 -0.87 8.99 -8.90
CA PHE A 107 -1.06 9.98 -7.85
C PHE A 107 0.06 9.99 -6.80
N ALA A 108 1.19 9.31 -7.03
CA ALA A 108 2.29 9.29 -6.09
C ALA A 108 2.73 10.71 -5.71
N GLY A 109 2.78 11.00 -4.40
CA GLY A 109 3.11 12.32 -3.86
C GLY A 109 2.02 13.39 -3.98
N LYS A 110 0.86 13.09 -4.58
CA LYS A 110 -0.22 14.08 -4.76
C LYS A 110 -1.27 13.94 -3.67
N ILE A 111 -1.58 15.06 -3.01
CA ILE A 111 -2.70 15.14 -2.06
C ILE A 111 -4.00 14.87 -2.82
N ARG A 112 -4.86 14.02 -2.24
CA ARG A 112 -6.15 13.66 -2.83
C ARG A 112 -7.13 14.83 -2.87
N SER A 113 -7.98 14.83 -3.89
CA SER A 113 -9.10 15.76 -4.05
C SER A 113 -10.47 15.11 -3.86
N MET A 114 -10.52 13.82 -3.54
CA MET A 114 -11.74 13.04 -3.34
C MET A 114 -11.85 12.54 -1.91
N ASN A 115 -13.11 12.39 -1.44
CA ASN A 115 -13.37 11.72 -0.17
C ASN A 115 -13.07 10.23 -0.28
N ILE A 116 -12.49 9.68 0.77
CA ILE A 116 -12.18 8.25 0.87
C ILE A 116 -12.66 7.70 2.20
N ALA A 117 -13.00 6.41 2.20
CA ALA A 117 -13.36 5.66 3.39
C ALA A 117 -12.76 4.25 3.33
N LYS A 118 -12.48 3.63 4.47
CA LYS A 118 -11.98 2.28 4.56
C LYS A 118 -12.51 1.58 5.80
N GLY A 119 -13.05 0.36 5.61
CA GLY A 119 -13.55 -0.43 6.74
C GLY A 119 -14.66 0.24 7.55
N GLY A 120 -15.50 1.07 6.93
CA GLY A 120 -16.56 1.82 7.60
C GLY A 120 -16.13 3.15 8.22
N PHE A 121 -14.83 3.45 8.23
CA PHE A 121 -14.29 4.72 8.71
C PHE A 121 -14.15 5.72 7.54
N ALA A 122 -14.75 6.92 7.68
CA ALA A 122 -14.58 8.03 6.73
C ALA A 122 -13.43 8.93 7.20
N PHE A 123 -12.42 9.10 6.34
CA PHE A 123 -11.29 10.00 6.61
C PHE A 123 -11.70 11.47 6.43
N ALA A 124 -10.82 12.41 6.77
CA ALA A 124 -11.08 13.83 6.65
C ALA A 124 -11.66 14.20 5.27
N PRO A 125 -12.74 15.02 5.19
CA PRO A 125 -13.30 15.43 3.91
C PRO A 125 -12.27 16.18 3.07
N ALA A 126 -12.21 15.87 1.78
CA ALA A 126 -11.20 16.43 0.86
C ALA A 126 -11.25 17.96 0.79
N MET A 127 -12.43 18.55 0.97
CA MET A 127 -12.59 20.02 0.94
C MET A 127 -11.88 20.75 2.08
N TYR A 128 -11.66 20.08 3.24
CA TYR A 128 -10.95 20.65 4.39
C TYR A 128 -9.52 20.11 4.52
N LEU A 129 -9.11 19.20 3.63
CA LEU A 129 -7.87 18.46 3.80
C LEU A 129 -6.64 19.37 3.79
N ARG A 130 -6.62 20.41 2.96
CA ARG A 130 -5.51 21.37 2.89
C ARG A 130 -5.34 22.11 4.22
N GLU A 131 -6.43 22.66 4.75
CA GLU A 131 -6.43 23.39 6.01
C GLU A 131 -6.03 22.49 7.18
N ASN A 132 -6.56 21.25 7.22
CA ASN A 132 -6.16 20.26 8.22
C ASN A 132 -4.66 19.95 8.15
N LEU A 133 -4.10 19.76 6.97
CA LEU A 133 -2.69 19.48 6.81
C LEU A 133 -1.81 20.65 7.26
N GLU A 134 -2.21 21.90 7.00
CA GLU A 134 -1.52 23.10 7.50
C GLU A 134 -1.55 23.20 9.02
N LEU A 135 -2.64 22.78 9.68
CA LEU A 135 -2.74 22.72 11.14
C LEU A 135 -1.86 21.61 11.71
N ILE A 136 -1.90 20.42 11.11
CA ILE A 136 -1.09 19.27 11.53
C ILE A 136 0.41 19.62 11.40
N GLU A 137 0.82 20.28 10.33
CA GLU A 137 2.22 20.67 10.12
C GLU A 137 2.74 21.55 11.28
N LYS A 138 1.90 22.42 11.82
CA LYS A 138 2.24 23.34 12.93
C LYS A 138 2.19 22.70 14.31
N MET A 139 1.74 21.46 14.45
CA MET A 139 1.70 20.77 15.74
C MET A 139 3.10 20.58 16.32
N PRO A 140 3.26 20.67 17.66
CA PRO A 140 4.56 20.55 18.31
C PRO A 140 5.16 19.14 18.17
N GLU A 141 6.49 19.08 18.21
CA GLU A 141 7.29 17.85 18.03
C GLU A 141 8.34 17.69 19.13
N ASP A 142 8.15 18.34 20.28
CA ASP A 142 9.10 18.43 21.37
C ASP A 142 9.03 17.24 22.36
N THR A 143 7.92 16.50 22.35
CA THR A 143 7.71 15.30 23.18
C THR A 143 7.16 14.14 22.37
N ILE A 144 7.31 12.91 22.92
CA ILE A 144 6.74 11.70 22.28
C ILE A 144 5.24 11.84 22.13
N GLU A 145 4.55 12.35 23.17
CA GLU A 145 3.09 12.53 23.16
C GLU A 145 2.65 13.49 22.06
N ASN A 146 3.35 14.59 21.87
CA ASN A 146 3.05 15.58 20.82
C ASN A 146 3.29 15.00 19.44
N ILE A 147 4.40 14.28 19.24
CA ILE A 147 4.72 13.61 17.98
C ILE A 147 3.66 12.52 17.66
N VAL A 148 3.25 11.73 18.66
CA VAL A 148 2.21 10.71 18.47
C VAL A 148 0.87 11.35 18.12
N LYS A 149 0.46 12.43 18.79
CA LYS A 149 -0.75 13.19 18.44
C LYS A 149 -0.69 13.68 17.00
N LYS A 150 0.42 14.30 16.60
CA LYS A 150 0.64 14.75 15.20
C LYS A 150 0.54 13.62 14.21
N TYR A 151 1.09 12.45 14.53
CA TYR A 151 1.00 11.24 13.72
C TYR A 151 -0.43 10.71 13.61
N VAL A 152 -1.20 10.71 14.70
CA VAL A 152 -2.61 10.29 14.71
C VAL A 152 -3.45 11.21 13.81
N GLU A 153 -3.31 12.53 13.95
CA GLU A 153 -4.01 13.51 13.12
C GLU A 153 -3.67 13.33 11.62
N MET A 154 -2.39 13.06 11.29
CA MET A 154 -2.00 12.78 9.92
C MET A 154 -2.64 11.49 9.37
N ASN A 155 -2.82 10.46 10.20
CA ASN A 155 -3.53 9.24 9.80
C ASN A 155 -5.03 9.48 9.63
N VAL A 156 -5.66 10.34 10.43
CA VAL A 156 -7.06 10.75 10.26
C VAL A 156 -7.24 11.59 9.00
N ALA A 157 -6.32 12.50 8.73
CA ALA A 157 -6.30 13.30 7.50
C ALA A 157 -6.21 12.43 6.25
N HIS A 158 -5.39 11.38 6.29
CA HIS A 158 -5.23 10.38 5.20
C HIS A 158 -5.02 11.03 3.85
N PRO A 159 -3.90 11.77 3.64
CA PRO A 159 -3.77 12.72 2.55
C PRO A 159 -3.69 12.13 1.15
N PHE A 160 -3.40 10.85 0.99
CA PHE A 160 -3.27 10.19 -0.31
C PHE A 160 -4.43 9.24 -0.61
N MET A 161 -4.63 8.90 -1.87
CA MET A 161 -5.66 7.95 -2.29
C MET A 161 -5.38 6.52 -1.78
N GLU A 162 -4.11 6.11 -1.69
CA GLU A 162 -3.65 4.84 -1.13
C GLU A 162 -2.20 5.02 -0.63
N GLY A 163 -1.68 4.07 0.18
CA GLY A 163 -0.30 4.08 0.63
C GLY A 163 0.00 4.96 1.85
N ASN A 164 -1.00 5.60 2.43
CA ASN A 164 -0.85 6.52 3.58
C ASN A 164 -0.07 5.87 4.73
N GLY A 165 -0.51 4.71 5.21
CA GLY A 165 0.07 4.07 6.38
C GLY A 165 1.56 3.74 6.26
N ARG A 166 2.09 3.49 5.04
CA ARG A 166 3.52 3.28 4.84
C ARG A 166 4.28 4.60 4.87
N ALA A 167 3.79 5.59 4.15
CA ALA A 167 4.41 6.90 4.10
C ALA A 167 4.41 7.59 5.47
N THR A 168 3.29 7.54 6.21
CA THR A 168 3.19 8.18 7.53
C THR A 168 4.06 7.50 8.59
N ARG A 169 4.30 6.17 8.52
CA ARG A 169 5.23 5.50 9.44
C ARG A 169 6.68 5.94 9.23
N ILE A 170 7.12 6.07 7.98
CA ILE A 170 8.46 6.59 7.66
C ILE A 170 8.57 8.05 8.12
N TRP A 171 7.55 8.85 7.89
CA TRP A 171 7.48 10.24 8.31
C TRP A 171 7.56 10.39 9.84
N LEU A 172 6.85 9.52 10.61
CA LEU A 172 6.94 9.45 12.06
C LEU A 172 8.37 9.15 12.52
N ASP A 173 9.00 8.12 11.94
CA ASP A 173 10.35 7.71 12.30
C ASP A 173 11.37 8.83 12.04
N LEU A 174 11.18 9.62 10.98
CA LEU A 174 12.02 10.80 10.70
C LEU A 174 11.86 11.87 11.78
N ILE A 175 10.64 12.18 12.20
CA ILE A 175 10.36 13.16 13.26
C ILE A 175 10.99 12.70 14.59
N LEU A 176 10.75 11.44 14.97
CA LEU A 176 11.32 10.86 16.18
C LEU A 176 12.84 10.88 16.18
N LYS A 177 13.44 10.52 15.04
CA LYS A 177 14.91 10.51 14.89
C LYS A 177 15.51 11.91 14.97
N SER A 178 14.86 12.89 14.32
CA SER A 178 15.34 14.27 14.30
C SER A 178 15.25 14.94 15.66
N ASN A 179 14.12 14.79 16.35
CA ASN A 179 13.81 15.59 17.54
C ASN A 179 14.19 14.87 18.85
N LEU A 180 14.06 13.53 18.88
CA LEU A 180 14.25 12.75 20.10
C LEU A 180 15.36 11.69 19.99
N HIS A 181 16.07 11.61 18.87
CA HIS A 181 17.12 10.62 18.58
C HIS A 181 16.68 9.16 18.80
N THR A 182 15.41 8.86 18.53
CA THR A 182 14.82 7.53 18.67
C THR A 182 14.04 7.14 17.40
N CYS A 183 13.55 5.91 17.33
CA CYS A 183 12.69 5.43 16.26
C CYS A 183 11.73 4.38 16.80
N THR A 184 10.69 4.06 16.03
CA THR A 184 9.72 3.03 16.39
C THR A 184 10.25 1.65 16.04
N ASP A 185 10.21 0.71 16.99
CA ASP A 185 10.43 -0.71 16.70
C ASP A 185 9.13 -1.35 16.18
N TRP A 186 8.89 -1.23 14.88
CA TRP A 186 7.71 -1.77 14.20
C TRP A 186 7.60 -3.30 14.30
N SER A 187 8.69 -4.02 14.60
CA SER A 187 8.68 -5.48 14.74
C SER A 187 7.95 -5.94 16.01
N ARG A 188 7.88 -5.08 17.02
CA ARG A 188 7.22 -5.33 18.31
C ARG A 188 5.77 -4.90 18.35
N ILE A 189 5.29 -4.19 17.33
CA ILE A 189 3.92 -3.69 17.28
C ILE A 189 3.01 -4.72 16.62
N ASN A 190 1.99 -5.16 17.35
CA ASN A 190 0.96 -6.04 16.81
C ASN A 190 0.11 -5.28 15.79
N LYS A 191 0.06 -5.78 14.55
CA LYS A 191 -0.67 -5.13 13.46
C LYS A 191 -2.15 -4.92 13.77
N ARG A 192 -2.80 -5.86 14.45
CA ARG A 192 -4.23 -5.79 14.77
C ARG A 192 -4.48 -4.70 15.83
N GLU A 193 -3.74 -4.73 16.91
CA GLU A 193 -3.83 -3.74 17.99
C GLU A 193 -3.57 -2.33 17.48
N TYR A 194 -2.52 -2.17 16.65
CA TYR A 194 -2.23 -0.90 15.98
C TYR A 194 -3.39 -0.39 15.12
N LEU A 195 -4.01 -1.26 14.29
CA LEU A 195 -5.12 -0.86 13.44
C LEU A 195 -6.39 -0.55 14.23
N ASP A 196 -6.62 -1.24 15.33
CA ASP A 196 -7.77 -0.99 16.22
C ASP A 196 -7.57 0.32 16.98
N ALA A 197 -6.37 0.58 17.55
CA ALA A 197 -6.03 1.88 18.16
C ALA A 197 -6.18 3.05 17.17
N MET A 198 -5.77 2.88 15.90
CA MET A 198 -5.92 3.92 14.87
C MET A 198 -7.37 4.20 14.49
N LYS A 199 -8.31 3.25 14.69
CA LYS A 199 -9.74 3.50 14.48
C LYS A 199 -10.40 4.20 15.68
N GLU A 200 -9.92 3.93 16.87
CA GLU A 200 -10.45 4.50 18.13
C GLU A 200 -9.93 5.93 18.37
N SER A 201 -8.71 6.23 17.93
CA SER A 201 -8.02 7.49 18.19
C SER A 201 -8.77 8.78 17.77
N PRO A 202 -9.65 8.83 16.76
CA PRO A 202 -10.44 10.02 16.45
C PRO A 202 -11.59 10.29 17.45
N VAL A 203 -11.96 9.29 18.23
CA VAL A 203 -13.12 9.33 19.15
C VAL A 203 -12.66 9.58 20.59
N ASP A 204 -11.46 9.13 20.93
CA ASP A 204 -10.89 9.23 22.28
C ASP A 204 -9.51 9.90 22.23
N SER A 205 -9.52 11.21 22.37
CA SER A 205 -8.31 12.05 22.49
C SER A 205 -7.96 12.35 23.94
N SER A 206 -8.50 11.57 24.88
CA SER A 206 -8.21 11.70 26.32
C SER A 206 -7.04 10.83 26.78
#